data_f0ca778f292dadcf04ad02cb52a3a334
#
_entry.id   f0ca778f292dadcf04ad02cb52a3a334
#
_cell.length_a   1.000
_cell.length_b   1.000
_cell.length_c   1.000
_cell.angle_alpha   90.00
_cell.angle_beta   90.00
_cell.angle_gamma   90.00
#
_symmetry.space_group_name_H-M   'P 1'
#
loop_
_entity.id
_entity.type
_entity.pdbx_description
1 polymer ?
#
loop_
_entity_poly.entity_id
_entity_poly.type
_entity_poly.pdbx_seq_one_letter_code
_entity_poly.pdbx_strand_id
1 'polypeptide(L)'
;MSKSNIKTSGFCLAKRKELIGDDFYEIKQFDDLTIAVLCDGVGSATQGALAAKKVTLHIINNFKNLPKAWSVEKAIKEFIKSINSILYSQSIQEYERAEYITTVTVCVIKGNRLYGANAGDSRIYLLRDDKLNQLSLDHNEEGMHSVLSNA
;
A
#
# COMPACT_ATOMS: atom_id res chain seq x y z
N MET A 1 11.39 9.69 24.40
CA MET A 1 10.50 9.93 23.25
C MET A 1 9.16 9.25 23.51
N SER A 2 8.08 10.00 23.52
CA SER A 2 6.73 9.45 23.75
C SER A 2 6.39 8.50 22.61
N LYS A 3 6.19 7.21 22.89
CA LYS A 3 5.59 6.28 21.93
C LYS A 3 4.22 6.86 21.55
N SER A 4 4.00 7.08 20.27
CA SER A 4 2.69 7.47 19.78
C SER A 4 1.70 6.35 20.14
N ASN A 5 0.68 6.67 20.93
CA ASN A 5 -0.32 5.69 21.35
C ASN A 5 -1.38 5.52 20.26
N ILE A 6 -0.95 5.06 19.07
CA ILE A 6 -1.84 4.81 17.94
C ILE A 6 -2.42 3.42 18.07
N LYS A 7 -3.75 3.34 18.11
CA LYS A 7 -4.47 2.06 18.02
C LYS A 7 -4.78 1.75 16.57
N THR A 8 -4.54 0.52 16.19
CA THR A 8 -4.76 0.06 14.81
C THR A 8 -5.61 -1.20 14.81
N SER A 9 -6.42 -1.37 13.79
CA SER A 9 -7.13 -2.62 13.50
C SER A 9 -7.34 -2.76 11.99
N GLY A 10 -7.58 -3.98 11.54
CA GLY A 10 -7.86 -4.26 10.15
C GLY A 10 -8.39 -5.66 9.96
N PHE A 11 -9.06 -5.89 8.84
CA PHE A 11 -9.54 -7.22 8.43
C PHE A 11 -9.59 -7.32 6.91
N CYS A 12 -9.51 -8.54 6.38
CA CYS A 12 -9.80 -8.88 4.99
C CYS A 12 -10.84 -9.99 4.95
N LEU A 13 -11.74 -9.91 3.99
CA LEU A 13 -12.76 -10.92 3.74
C LEU A 13 -12.68 -11.38 2.28
N ALA A 14 -12.54 -12.69 2.06
CA ALA A 14 -12.66 -13.25 0.73
C ALA A 14 -14.10 -13.13 0.21
N LYS A 15 -14.26 -12.97 -1.11
CA LYS A 15 -15.59 -12.92 -1.75
C LYS A 15 -16.44 -14.17 -1.49
N ARG A 16 -15.79 -15.32 -1.30
CA ARG A 16 -16.41 -16.60 -0.93
C ARG A 16 -15.58 -17.24 0.17
N LYS A 17 -16.23 -17.90 1.13
CA LYS A 17 -15.57 -18.53 2.29
C LYS A 17 -14.54 -19.60 1.92
N GLU A 18 -14.69 -20.21 0.74
CA GLU A 18 -13.82 -21.28 0.25
C GLU A 18 -12.63 -20.78 -0.58
N LEU A 19 -12.55 -19.46 -0.86
CA LEU A 19 -11.52 -18.88 -1.69
C LEU A 19 -10.50 -18.09 -0.84
N ILE A 20 -9.25 -18.09 -1.29
CA ILE A 20 -8.25 -17.12 -0.81
C ILE A 20 -8.65 -15.77 -1.39
N GLY A 21 -8.75 -14.74 -0.54
CA GLY A 21 -9.01 -13.37 -0.99
C GLY A 21 -7.83 -12.82 -1.80
N ASP A 22 -8.13 -11.94 -2.72
CA ASP A 22 -7.13 -11.26 -3.56
C ASP A 22 -6.48 -10.07 -2.84
N ASP A 23 -7.12 -9.59 -1.78
CA ASP A 23 -6.65 -8.49 -0.95
C ASP A 23 -5.61 -8.94 0.06
N PHE A 24 -4.66 -8.07 0.34
CA PHE A 24 -3.71 -8.26 1.42
C PHE A 24 -3.39 -6.94 2.10
N TYR A 25 -3.32 -6.93 3.42
CA TYR A 25 -2.88 -5.77 4.18
C TYR A 25 -1.92 -6.15 5.30
N GLU A 26 -1.13 -5.19 5.73
CA GLU A 26 -0.28 -5.29 6.90
C GLU A 26 -0.22 -3.94 7.60
N ILE A 27 -0.24 -3.95 8.93
CA ILE A 27 -0.05 -2.77 9.77
C ILE A 27 1.12 -3.05 10.72
N LYS A 28 2.10 -2.16 10.76
CA LYS A 28 3.25 -2.26 11.66
C LYS A 28 3.51 -0.94 12.37
N GLN A 29 4.01 -1.07 13.57
CA GLN A 29 4.49 0.05 14.37
C GLN A 29 5.99 -0.14 14.61
N PHE A 30 6.76 0.84 14.21
CA PHE A 30 8.19 0.94 14.46
C PHE A 30 8.41 2.20 15.29
N ASP A 31 9.29 2.21 16.26
CA ASP A 31 9.61 3.32 17.17
C ASP A 31 8.69 4.57 17.13
N ASP A 32 8.91 5.46 16.15
CA ASP A 32 8.18 6.72 15.93
C ASP A 32 7.23 6.72 14.72
N LEU A 33 7.05 5.55 14.09
CA LEU A 33 6.34 5.42 12.83
C LEU A 33 5.31 4.28 12.89
N THR A 34 4.10 4.57 12.42
CA THR A 34 3.07 3.56 12.17
C THR A 34 2.79 3.53 10.66
N ILE A 35 2.86 2.35 10.06
CA ILE A 35 2.59 2.16 8.64
C ILE A 35 1.47 1.15 8.42
N ALA A 36 0.57 1.47 7.52
CA ALA A 36 -0.44 0.56 7.00
C ALA A 36 -0.29 0.49 5.48
N VAL A 37 -0.32 -0.71 4.94
CA VAL A 37 -0.33 -0.97 3.49
C VAL A 37 -1.48 -1.89 3.19
N LEU A 38 -2.27 -1.54 2.16
CA LEU A 38 -3.37 -2.32 1.63
C LEU A 38 -3.19 -2.46 0.13
N CYS A 39 -3.37 -3.67 -0.37
CA CYS A 39 -3.30 -4.01 -1.78
C CYS A 39 -4.50 -4.88 -2.16
N ASP A 40 -5.15 -4.57 -3.27
CA ASP A 40 -6.20 -5.36 -3.91
C ASP A 40 -5.64 -5.97 -5.19
N GLY A 41 -5.51 -7.29 -5.21
CA GLY A 41 -4.94 -8.02 -6.33
C GLY A 41 -5.92 -8.15 -7.49
N VAL A 42 -5.42 -7.88 -8.71
CA VAL A 42 -6.20 -7.91 -9.95
C VAL A 42 -5.78 -9.08 -10.83
N GLY A 43 -6.71 -9.64 -11.57
CA GLY A 43 -6.44 -10.70 -12.55
C GLY A 43 -6.86 -12.09 -12.06
N SER A 44 -6.08 -13.13 -12.39
CA SER A 44 -6.38 -14.45 -11.86
C SER A 44 -6.16 -14.46 -10.35
N ALA A 45 -7.07 -15.08 -9.60
CA ALA A 45 -7.10 -15.05 -8.14
C ALA A 45 -5.72 -15.36 -7.50
N THR A 46 -4.95 -16.27 -8.08
CA THR A 46 -3.64 -16.66 -7.55
C THR A 46 -2.57 -15.60 -7.76
N GLN A 47 -2.47 -15.03 -8.95
CA GLN A 47 -1.45 -14.02 -9.28
C GLN A 47 -1.76 -12.68 -8.63
N GLY A 48 -3.04 -12.27 -8.59
CA GLY A 48 -3.48 -11.07 -7.88
C GLY A 48 -3.16 -11.13 -6.39
N ALA A 49 -3.56 -12.20 -5.71
CA ALA A 49 -3.27 -12.40 -4.29
C ALA A 49 -1.76 -12.42 -3.99
N LEU A 50 -0.97 -13.05 -4.88
CA LEU A 50 0.49 -13.09 -4.74
C LEU A 50 1.12 -11.71 -4.94
N ALA A 51 0.64 -10.93 -5.93
CA ALA A 51 1.07 -9.56 -6.17
C ALA A 51 0.78 -8.68 -4.95
N ALA A 52 -0.46 -8.69 -4.44
CA ALA A 52 -0.88 -7.93 -3.27
C ALA A 52 0.00 -8.23 -2.05
N LYS A 53 0.26 -9.50 -1.78
CA LYS A 53 1.13 -9.92 -0.68
C LYS A 53 2.58 -9.47 -0.88
N LYS A 54 3.15 -9.65 -2.07
CA LYS A 54 4.53 -9.24 -2.38
C LYS A 54 4.72 -7.72 -2.21
N VAL A 55 3.79 -6.91 -2.74
CA VAL A 55 3.85 -5.44 -2.63
C VAL A 55 3.79 -5.02 -1.17
N THR A 56 2.81 -5.51 -0.42
CA THR A 56 2.63 -5.16 0.99
C THR A 56 3.86 -5.49 1.81
N LEU A 57 4.36 -6.71 1.71
CA LEU A 57 5.53 -7.15 2.49
C LEU A 57 6.82 -6.41 2.07
N HIS A 58 6.99 -6.12 0.77
CA HIS A 58 8.14 -5.35 0.30
C HIS A 58 8.17 -3.97 0.93
N ILE A 59 7.05 -3.24 0.91
CA ILE A 59 6.97 -1.90 1.47
C ILE A 59 7.21 -1.93 2.99
N ILE A 60 6.52 -2.80 3.72
CA ILE A 60 6.66 -2.94 5.18
C ILE A 60 8.11 -3.26 5.58
N ASN A 61 8.74 -4.23 4.92
CA ASN A 61 10.11 -4.65 5.25
C ASN A 61 11.14 -3.56 4.95
N ASN A 62 10.94 -2.78 3.90
CA ASN A 62 11.83 -1.65 3.59
C ASN A 62 11.65 -0.49 4.57
N PHE A 63 10.43 -0.23 5.07
CA PHE A 63 10.21 0.76 6.12
C PHE A 63 10.86 0.37 7.46
N LYS A 64 10.96 -0.91 7.78
CA LYS A 64 11.70 -1.39 8.95
C LYS A 64 13.17 -0.94 8.93
N ASN A 65 13.76 -0.86 7.74
CA ASN A 65 15.15 -0.48 7.51
C ASN A 65 15.27 0.88 6.80
N LEU A 66 14.34 1.80 7.08
CA LEU A 66 14.30 3.11 6.44
C LEU A 66 15.65 3.84 6.58
N PRO A 67 16.29 4.24 5.47
CA PRO A 67 17.50 5.02 5.54
C PRO A 67 17.28 6.35 6.28
N LYS A 68 18.12 6.66 7.27
CA LYS A 68 18.00 7.87 8.10
C LYS A 68 17.96 9.18 7.29
N ALA A 69 18.59 9.21 6.11
CA ALA A 69 18.63 10.36 5.23
C ALA A 69 17.39 10.52 4.34
N TRP A 70 16.46 9.57 4.38
CA TRP A 70 15.27 9.61 3.52
C TRP A 70 14.07 10.21 4.26
N SER A 71 13.33 11.08 3.57
CA SER A 71 11.99 11.47 4.04
C SER A 71 11.00 10.32 3.83
N VAL A 72 9.88 10.37 4.54
CA VAL A 72 8.81 9.37 4.41
C VAL A 72 8.25 9.37 2.98
N GLU A 73 8.06 10.54 2.39
CA GLU A 73 7.56 10.68 1.01
C GLU A 73 8.50 10.04 -0.01
N LYS A 74 9.82 10.29 0.14
CA LYS A 74 10.84 9.67 -0.71
C LYS A 74 10.79 8.15 -0.56
N ALA A 75 10.71 7.65 0.67
CA ALA A 75 10.66 6.23 0.95
C ALA A 75 9.46 5.56 0.30
N ILE A 76 8.25 6.10 0.48
CA ILE A 76 7.03 5.58 -0.15
C ILE A 76 7.22 5.49 -1.66
N LYS A 77 7.66 6.58 -2.29
CA LYS A 77 7.86 6.65 -3.74
C LYS A 77 8.86 5.61 -4.25
N GLU A 78 10.02 5.53 -3.62
CA GLU A 78 11.08 4.63 -4.08
C GLU A 78 10.73 3.15 -3.84
N PHE A 79 10.04 2.83 -2.72
CA PHE A 79 9.64 1.44 -2.44
C PHE A 79 8.53 0.98 -3.38
N ILE A 80 7.55 1.83 -3.72
CA ILE A 80 6.53 1.51 -4.73
C ILE A 80 7.18 1.31 -6.11
N LYS A 81 8.08 2.20 -6.54
CA LYS A 81 8.78 2.05 -7.81
C LYS A 81 9.59 0.76 -7.87
N SER A 82 10.34 0.46 -6.82
CA SER A 82 11.17 -0.73 -6.71
C SER A 82 10.34 -2.00 -6.88
N ILE A 83 9.26 -2.15 -6.11
CA ILE A 83 8.43 -3.35 -6.20
C ILE A 83 7.70 -3.45 -7.54
N ASN A 84 7.26 -2.33 -8.13
CA ASN A 84 6.64 -2.32 -9.44
C ASN A 84 7.60 -2.86 -10.52
N SER A 85 8.87 -2.44 -10.50
CA SER A 85 9.89 -2.94 -11.42
C SER A 85 10.14 -4.44 -11.23
N ILE A 86 10.18 -4.93 -9.99
CA ILE A 86 10.36 -6.35 -9.67
C ILE A 86 9.18 -7.16 -10.20
N LEU A 87 7.94 -6.76 -9.92
CA LEU A 87 6.75 -7.48 -10.34
C LEU A 87 6.62 -7.49 -11.87
N TYR A 88 6.89 -6.37 -12.52
CA TYR A 88 6.86 -6.30 -13.99
C TYR A 88 7.88 -7.26 -14.60
N SER A 89 9.13 -7.25 -14.13
CA SER A 89 10.17 -8.15 -14.62
C SER A 89 9.81 -9.61 -14.41
N GLN A 90 9.27 -9.98 -13.24
CA GLN A 90 8.82 -11.34 -12.96
C GLN A 90 7.66 -11.75 -13.85
N SER A 91 6.67 -10.87 -14.06
CA SER A 91 5.54 -11.14 -14.95
C SER A 91 6.00 -11.43 -16.37
N ILE A 92 6.92 -10.62 -16.91
CA ILE A 92 7.43 -10.82 -18.27
C ILE A 92 8.22 -12.13 -18.38
N GLN A 93 9.03 -12.47 -17.35
CA GLN A 93 9.79 -13.72 -17.38
C GLN A 93 8.92 -14.97 -17.30
N GLU A 94 7.85 -14.94 -16.52
CA GLU A 94 7.01 -16.12 -16.24
C GLU A 94 5.86 -16.24 -17.26
N TYR A 95 5.30 -15.13 -17.76
CA TYR A 95 4.06 -15.13 -18.53
C TYR A 95 4.15 -14.39 -19.85
N GLU A 96 5.29 -13.79 -20.19
CA GLU A 96 5.49 -12.92 -21.38
C GLU A 96 4.53 -11.70 -21.43
N ARG A 97 3.83 -11.42 -20.33
CA ARG A 97 2.89 -10.30 -20.18
C ARG A 97 2.74 -9.90 -18.72
N ALA A 98 2.11 -8.75 -18.45
CA ALA A 98 1.83 -8.33 -17.08
C ALA A 98 0.70 -9.19 -16.46
N GLU A 99 1.04 -9.99 -15.44
CA GLU A 99 0.13 -10.85 -14.69
C GLU A 99 0.07 -10.51 -13.19
N TYR A 100 1.20 -10.08 -12.62
CA TYR A 100 1.26 -9.64 -11.22
C TYR A 100 0.76 -8.19 -11.11
N ILE A 101 -0.57 -8.01 -11.01
CA ILE A 101 -1.21 -6.71 -10.97
C ILE A 101 -1.91 -6.54 -9.62
N THR A 102 -1.74 -5.41 -8.99
CA THR A 102 -2.41 -5.06 -7.73
C THR A 102 -2.50 -3.55 -7.57
N THR A 103 -3.51 -3.08 -6.86
CA THR A 103 -3.52 -1.73 -6.31
C THR A 103 -2.49 -1.62 -5.19
N VAL A 104 -2.13 -0.41 -4.81
CA VAL A 104 -1.35 -0.15 -3.60
C VAL A 104 -1.83 1.12 -2.92
N THR A 105 -2.14 1.00 -1.64
CA THR A 105 -2.51 2.11 -0.77
C THR A 105 -1.61 2.07 0.46
N VAL A 106 -0.89 3.15 0.71
CA VAL A 106 0.05 3.28 1.81
C VAL A 106 -0.33 4.45 2.69
N CYS A 107 -0.42 4.24 4.00
CA CYS A 107 -0.54 5.28 5.01
C CYS A 107 0.61 5.16 6.00
N VAL A 108 1.30 6.25 6.25
CA VAL A 108 2.36 6.35 7.25
C VAL A 108 2.05 7.49 8.20
N ILE A 109 2.02 7.21 9.50
CA ILE A 109 1.91 8.23 10.54
C ILE A 109 3.28 8.34 11.22
N LYS A 110 3.85 9.53 11.22
CA LYS A 110 5.10 9.85 11.91
C LYS A 110 4.92 11.10 12.75
N GLY A 111 4.98 10.94 14.07
CA GLY A 111 4.62 12.01 15.00
C GLY A 111 3.15 12.41 14.82
N ASN A 112 2.91 13.67 14.45
CA ASN A 112 1.57 14.22 14.18
C ASN A 112 1.26 14.40 12.69
N ARG A 113 2.05 13.79 11.81
CA ARG A 113 1.87 13.90 10.36
C ARG A 113 1.42 12.58 9.77
N LEU A 114 0.46 12.66 8.85
CA LEU A 114 0.01 11.57 7.99
C LEU A 114 0.62 11.76 6.59
N TYR A 115 1.19 10.70 6.07
CA TYR A 115 1.67 10.59 4.69
C TYR A 115 0.87 9.50 4.00
N GLY A 116 0.43 9.74 2.79
CA GLY A 116 -0.36 8.78 2.02
C GLY A 116 0.10 8.68 0.58
N ALA A 117 -0.05 7.50 0.00
CA ALA A 117 0.06 7.28 -1.43
C ALA A 117 -0.97 6.24 -1.85
N ASN A 118 -1.51 6.42 -3.06
CA ASN A 118 -2.48 5.53 -3.64
C ASN A 118 -2.20 5.32 -5.13
N ALA A 119 -2.26 4.08 -5.58
CA ALA A 119 -2.30 3.71 -6.97
C ALA A 119 -3.37 2.63 -7.16
N GLY A 120 -4.46 3.00 -7.83
CA GLY A 120 -5.65 2.19 -8.00
C GLY A 120 -6.91 2.85 -7.45
N ASP A 121 -7.94 2.08 -7.19
CA ASP A 121 -9.27 2.50 -6.75
C ASP A 121 -9.53 2.23 -5.25
N SER A 122 -8.56 1.68 -4.52
CA SER A 122 -8.57 1.63 -3.07
C SER A 122 -8.44 3.04 -2.49
N ARG A 123 -8.97 3.29 -1.30
CA ARG A 123 -9.14 4.68 -0.82
C ARG A 123 -8.61 4.88 0.58
N ILE A 124 -8.15 6.10 0.84
CA ILE A 124 -7.78 6.61 2.16
C ILE A 124 -8.80 7.65 2.59
N TYR A 125 -9.36 7.48 3.79
CA TYR A 125 -10.28 8.43 4.41
C TYR A 125 -9.72 8.94 5.73
N LEU A 126 -9.99 10.20 6.02
CA LEU A 126 -9.75 10.84 7.31
C LEU A 126 -11.09 11.25 7.93
N LEU A 127 -11.39 10.70 9.10
CA LEU A 127 -12.47 11.21 9.95
C LEU A 127 -11.87 12.17 10.97
N ARG A 128 -12.28 13.42 10.92
CA ARG A 128 -11.87 14.47 11.86
C ARG A 128 -13.04 15.44 12.09
N ASP A 129 -13.30 15.77 13.34
CA ASP A 129 -14.40 16.68 13.74
C ASP A 129 -15.75 16.27 13.13
N ASP A 130 -16.07 14.95 13.22
CA ASP A 130 -17.26 14.31 12.67
C ASP A 130 -17.43 14.43 11.13
N LYS A 131 -16.37 14.84 10.43
CA LYS A 131 -16.34 14.91 8.97
C LYS A 131 -15.45 13.85 8.38
N LEU A 132 -16.02 13.05 7.48
CA LEU A 132 -15.28 12.04 6.70
C LEU A 132 -14.80 12.65 5.38
N ASN A 133 -13.50 12.71 5.18
CA ASN A 133 -12.87 13.25 3.98
C ASN A 133 -12.07 12.15 3.27
N GLN A 134 -12.31 11.96 1.98
CA GLN A 134 -11.45 11.12 1.15
C GLN A 134 -10.17 11.89 0.84
N LEU A 135 -9.02 11.31 1.18
CA LEU A 135 -7.70 11.92 0.97
C LEU A 135 -7.06 11.45 -0.34
N SER A 136 -7.38 10.25 -0.80
CA SER A 136 -6.86 9.69 -2.05
C SER A 136 -7.78 10.01 -3.23
N LEU A 137 -7.20 10.03 -4.44
CA LEU A 137 -7.94 10.04 -5.70
C LEU A 137 -7.96 8.64 -6.28
N ASP A 138 -9.10 8.21 -6.82
CA ASP A 138 -9.20 6.96 -7.54
C ASP A 138 -8.50 7.11 -8.90
N HIS A 139 -7.68 6.13 -9.27
CA HIS A 139 -7.11 6.05 -10.60
C HIS A 139 -8.02 5.18 -11.48
N ASN A 140 -8.68 5.80 -12.44
CA ASN A 140 -9.40 5.10 -13.50
C ASN A 140 -8.43 4.69 -14.62
N GLU A 141 -8.79 3.70 -15.42
CA GLU A 141 -7.93 3.10 -16.47
C GLU A 141 -7.33 4.09 -17.49
N GLU A 142 -7.83 5.33 -17.55
CA GLU A 142 -7.35 6.39 -18.46
C GLU A 142 -6.17 7.21 -17.93
N GLY A 143 -5.72 7.00 -16.70
CA GLY A 143 -4.69 7.84 -16.07
C GLY A 143 -3.73 7.09 -15.17
N MET A 144 -2.81 6.31 -15.73
CA MET A 144 -1.65 5.79 -14.97
C MET A 144 -0.69 6.92 -14.60
N HIS A 145 -1.04 7.74 -13.64
CA HIS A 145 -0.09 8.64 -12.98
C HIS A 145 -0.21 8.47 -11.47
N SER A 146 0.85 7.93 -10.87
CA SER A 146 1.00 7.91 -9.41
C SER A 146 1.00 9.35 -8.90
N VAL A 147 -0.08 9.77 -8.28
CA VAL A 147 -0.15 11.07 -7.61
C VAL A 147 0.12 10.86 -6.13
N LEU A 148 1.22 11.42 -5.65
CA LEU A 148 1.45 11.64 -4.23
C LEU A 148 0.60 12.86 -3.87
N SER A 149 -0.49 12.70 -3.13
CA SER A 149 -1.21 13.83 -2.57
C SER A 149 -0.58 14.19 -1.23
N ASN A 150 -0.07 15.41 -1.14
CA ASN A 150 0.28 16.01 0.14
C ASN A 150 -1.03 16.43 0.83
N ALA A 151 -1.31 15.82 1.97
CA ALA A 151 -2.38 16.26 2.86
C ALA A 151 -1.82 17.22 3.92
#